data_a444e846e43c22094ce57db6c8e88fc3
#
_entry.id   a444e846e43c22094ce57db6c8e88fc3
#
_cell.length_a   1.000
_cell.length_b   1.000
_cell.length_c   1.000
_cell.angle_alpha   90.00
_cell.angle_beta   90.00
_cell.angle_gamma   90.00
#
_symmetry.space_group_name_H-M   'P 1'
#
loop_
_entity.id
_entity.type
_entity.pdbx_description
1 polymer ?
#
loop_
_entity_poly.entity_id
_entity_poly.type
_entity_poly.pdbx_seq_one_letter_code
_entity_poly.pdbx_strand_id
1 'polypeptide(L)'
;AEAYRLRVIEQMPGSSTDAERGTVREQLSGACTTEIAAFDEFIGLLAGDAEGCDHVVFDTAPTGHTLRLLSLPKAWTGFLEGNDRGASCLGPHSGLKMQEQRFRAGLRALADPGQTAIVLVTRADAAALREAARTHGELLDLGLSNQRLVINAVFRAAAAGDAVAGALQALGEQALAAMPASL
;
A
#
# COMPACT_ATOMS: atom_id res chain seq x y z
N ALA A 1 2.39 -15.99 -0.33
CA ALA A 1 3.30 -16.30 -1.44
C ALA A 1 3.01 -17.66 -2.07
N GLU A 2 2.87 -18.76 -1.28
CA GLU A 2 2.63 -20.10 -1.85
C GLU A 2 1.28 -20.19 -2.57
N ALA A 3 0.20 -19.72 -1.98
CA ALA A 3 -1.11 -19.67 -2.63
C ALA A 3 -1.10 -18.86 -3.94
N TYR A 4 -0.35 -17.77 -3.99
CA TYR A 4 -0.14 -17.00 -5.21
C TYR A 4 0.59 -17.80 -6.29
N ARG A 5 1.67 -18.50 -5.94
CA ARG A 5 2.40 -19.36 -6.88
C ARG A 5 1.50 -20.46 -7.47
N LEU A 6 0.71 -21.12 -6.63
CA LEU A 6 -0.23 -22.14 -7.06
C LEU A 6 -1.27 -21.58 -8.03
N ARG A 7 -1.87 -20.44 -7.73
CA ARG A 7 -2.82 -19.77 -8.62
C ARG A 7 -2.21 -19.45 -9.98
N VAL A 8 -0.97 -18.90 -10.00
CA VAL A 8 -0.29 -18.59 -11.28
C VAL A 8 -0.03 -19.86 -12.09
N ILE A 9 0.40 -20.95 -11.44
CA ILE A 9 0.66 -22.23 -12.11
C ILE A 9 -0.63 -22.87 -12.64
N GLU A 10 -1.73 -22.79 -11.90
CA GLU A 10 -3.05 -23.29 -12.30
C GLU A 10 -3.62 -22.52 -13.51
N GLN A 11 -3.28 -21.23 -13.64
CA GLN A 11 -3.68 -20.39 -14.77
C GLN A 11 -2.84 -20.62 -16.04
N MET A 12 -1.78 -21.43 -15.97
CA MET A 12 -1.01 -21.78 -17.15
C MET A 12 -1.86 -22.64 -18.10
N PRO A 13 -1.64 -22.52 -19.43
CA PRO A 13 -2.30 -23.36 -20.41
C PRO A 13 -2.17 -24.84 -20.08
N GLY A 14 -3.22 -25.62 -20.27
CA GLY A 14 -3.20 -27.07 -20.01
C GLY A 14 -2.15 -27.85 -20.86
N SER A 15 -1.67 -27.25 -21.96
CA SER A 15 -0.60 -27.73 -22.80
C SER A 15 0.81 -27.46 -22.23
N SER A 16 0.95 -26.75 -21.10
CA SER A 16 2.25 -26.45 -20.51
C SER A 16 2.90 -27.72 -19.95
N THR A 17 4.17 -27.90 -20.28
CA THR A 17 5.00 -29.02 -19.82
C THR A 17 5.37 -28.87 -18.34
N ASP A 18 5.74 -29.98 -17.69
CA ASP A 18 6.24 -29.96 -16.30
C ASP A 18 7.52 -29.11 -16.16
N ALA A 19 8.36 -29.07 -17.21
CA ALA A 19 9.57 -28.25 -17.24
C ALA A 19 9.22 -26.74 -17.24
N GLU A 20 8.23 -26.32 -18.01
CA GLU A 20 7.74 -24.92 -18.04
C GLU A 20 7.13 -24.54 -16.70
N ARG A 21 6.32 -25.40 -16.09
CA ARG A 21 5.74 -25.19 -14.75
C ARG A 21 6.82 -25.09 -13.68
N GLY A 22 7.88 -25.93 -13.78
CA GLY A 22 9.05 -25.89 -12.91
C GLY A 22 9.79 -24.57 -13.01
N THR A 23 10.04 -24.09 -14.23
CA THR A 23 10.71 -22.80 -14.49
C THR A 23 9.91 -21.61 -13.91
N VAL A 24 8.59 -21.61 -14.11
CA VAL A 24 7.71 -20.56 -13.53
C VAL A 24 7.74 -20.63 -12.00
N ARG A 25 7.71 -21.82 -11.40
CA ARG A 25 7.81 -21.99 -9.95
C ARG A 25 9.13 -21.44 -9.39
N GLU A 26 10.24 -21.66 -10.08
CA GLU A 26 11.56 -21.14 -9.71
C GLU A 26 11.60 -19.62 -9.84
N GLN A 27 11.11 -19.06 -10.93
CA GLN A 27 10.99 -17.60 -11.12
C GLN A 27 10.16 -16.93 -10.02
N LEU A 28 9.09 -17.60 -9.57
CA LEU A 28 8.23 -17.13 -8.49
C LEU A 28 8.77 -17.45 -7.07
N SER A 29 10.02 -17.91 -6.93
CA SER A 29 10.63 -18.19 -5.61
C SER A 29 11.30 -16.97 -4.97
N GLY A 30 11.51 -15.90 -5.71
CA GLY A 30 12.19 -14.69 -5.26
C GLY A 30 11.41 -13.84 -4.23
N ALA A 31 12.11 -12.96 -3.53
CA ALA A 31 11.54 -12.05 -2.54
C ALA A 31 10.45 -11.14 -3.14
N CYS A 32 10.61 -10.73 -4.41
CA CYS A 32 9.62 -9.93 -5.14
C CYS A 32 8.24 -10.61 -5.20
N THR A 33 8.19 -11.94 -5.29
CA THR A 33 6.92 -12.69 -5.32
C THR A 33 6.14 -12.56 -4.02
N THR A 34 6.82 -12.41 -2.88
CA THR A 34 6.15 -12.19 -1.59
C THR A 34 5.48 -10.82 -1.55
N GLU A 35 6.17 -9.79 -2.06
CA GLU A 35 5.61 -8.44 -2.16
C GLU A 35 4.42 -8.40 -3.12
N ILE A 36 4.53 -9.05 -4.28
CA ILE A 36 3.46 -9.14 -5.28
C ILE A 36 2.26 -9.91 -4.72
N ALA A 37 2.50 -11.02 -4.03
CA ALA A 37 1.42 -11.81 -3.42
C ALA A 37 0.67 -11.04 -2.34
N ALA A 38 1.38 -10.27 -1.50
CA ALA A 38 0.76 -9.41 -0.50
C ALA A 38 -0.07 -8.30 -1.15
N PHE A 39 0.44 -7.73 -2.25
CA PHE A 39 -0.26 -6.72 -3.00
C PHE A 39 -1.50 -7.27 -3.73
N ASP A 40 -1.42 -8.47 -4.31
CA ASP A 40 -2.55 -9.14 -4.95
C ASP A 40 -3.70 -9.40 -3.95
N GLU A 41 -3.36 -9.84 -2.73
CA GLU A 41 -4.32 -10.03 -1.64
C GLU A 41 -4.97 -8.70 -1.22
N PHE A 42 -4.15 -7.65 -1.04
CA PHE A 42 -4.61 -6.30 -0.73
C PHE A 42 -5.58 -5.76 -1.79
N ILE A 43 -5.21 -5.88 -3.07
CA ILE A 43 -6.07 -5.46 -4.20
C ILE A 43 -7.36 -6.28 -4.26
N GLY A 44 -7.31 -7.58 -3.95
CA GLY A 44 -8.49 -8.43 -3.89
C GLY A 44 -9.51 -7.92 -2.88
N LEU A 45 -9.05 -7.63 -1.67
CA LEU A 45 -9.90 -7.07 -0.61
C LEU A 45 -10.48 -5.70 -0.98
N LEU A 46 -9.70 -4.84 -1.66
CA LEU A 46 -10.20 -3.56 -2.21
C LEU A 46 -11.22 -3.76 -3.34
N ALA A 47 -11.07 -4.80 -4.15
CA ALA A 47 -11.96 -5.10 -5.28
C ALA A 47 -13.28 -5.77 -4.84
N GLY A 48 -13.46 -6.05 -3.54
CA GLY A 48 -14.70 -6.61 -2.98
C GLY A 48 -14.63 -8.09 -2.58
N ASP A 49 -13.44 -8.70 -2.56
CA ASP A 49 -13.27 -10.10 -2.13
C ASP A 49 -13.47 -10.29 -0.59
N ALA A 50 -13.80 -9.23 0.15
CA ALA A 50 -14.06 -9.26 1.59
C ALA A 50 -15.52 -9.62 1.88
N GLU A 51 -15.93 -10.84 1.51
CA GLU A 51 -17.29 -11.33 1.78
C GLU A 51 -17.64 -11.29 3.27
N GLY A 52 -18.79 -10.72 3.61
CA GLY A 52 -19.32 -10.67 4.98
C GLY A 52 -18.72 -9.58 5.88
N CYS A 53 -17.92 -8.65 5.34
CA CYS A 53 -17.38 -7.51 6.06
C CYS A 53 -17.98 -6.20 5.53
N ASP A 54 -18.53 -5.37 6.42
CA ASP A 54 -18.99 -4.02 6.06
C ASP A 54 -17.82 -3.07 5.86
N HIS A 55 -16.70 -3.28 6.57
CA HIS A 55 -15.50 -2.46 6.53
C HIS A 55 -14.25 -3.33 6.62
N VAL A 56 -13.21 -2.95 5.88
CA VAL A 56 -11.87 -3.55 5.97
C VAL A 56 -10.88 -2.47 6.39
N VAL A 57 -10.13 -2.72 7.44
CA VAL A 57 -9.07 -1.82 7.91
C VAL A 57 -7.72 -2.46 7.61
N PHE A 58 -6.90 -1.75 6.83
CA PHE A 58 -5.53 -2.16 6.56
C PHE A 58 -4.58 -1.40 7.50
N ASP A 59 -4.03 -2.09 8.49
CA ASP A 59 -2.92 -1.59 9.29
C ASP A 59 -1.62 -1.82 8.53
N THR A 60 -1.06 -0.74 7.99
CA THR A 60 0.08 -0.81 7.09
C THR A 60 1.41 -0.68 7.82
N ALA A 61 2.45 -1.30 7.28
CA ALA A 61 3.83 -1.05 7.66
C ALA A 61 4.23 0.43 7.45
N PRO A 62 5.39 0.90 8.00
CA PRO A 62 5.85 2.28 7.81
C PRO A 62 5.81 2.74 6.36
N THR A 63 5.46 3.99 6.17
CA THR A 63 5.04 4.66 4.93
C THR A 63 5.81 4.33 3.65
N GLY A 64 7.14 4.18 3.71
CA GLY A 64 7.97 3.89 2.53
C GLY A 64 7.64 2.56 1.83
N HIS A 65 7.33 1.50 2.57
CA HIS A 65 6.91 0.21 1.99
C HIS A 65 5.51 0.28 1.38
N THR A 66 4.58 0.92 2.06
CA THR A 66 3.20 1.08 1.59
C THR A 66 3.15 1.91 0.31
N LEU A 67 3.85 3.05 0.27
CA LEU A 67 3.95 3.89 -0.93
C LEU A 67 4.57 3.14 -2.11
N ARG A 68 5.59 2.33 -1.87
CA ARG A 68 6.19 1.48 -2.90
C ARG A 68 5.19 0.47 -3.44
N LEU A 69 4.40 -0.19 -2.58
CA LEU A 69 3.34 -1.11 -3.00
C LEU A 69 2.26 -0.39 -3.81
N LEU A 70 1.84 0.80 -3.38
CA LEU A 70 0.83 1.61 -4.07
C LEU A 70 1.35 2.19 -5.41
N SER A 71 2.65 2.35 -5.58
CA SER A 71 3.27 2.79 -6.84
C SER A 71 3.48 1.67 -7.87
N LEU A 72 3.45 0.40 -7.43
CA LEU A 72 3.66 -0.77 -8.29
C LEU A 72 2.75 -0.78 -9.53
N PRO A 73 1.45 -0.47 -9.47
CA PRO A 73 0.57 -0.51 -10.62
C PRO A 73 0.95 0.49 -11.72
N LYS A 74 1.44 1.68 -11.35
CA LYS A 74 1.92 2.68 -12.31
C LYS A 74 3.19 2.21 -13.02
N ALA A 75 4.11 1.59 -12.30
CA ALA A 75 5.30 0.96 -12.85
C ALA A 75 4.93 -0.26 -13.72
N TRP A 76 3.89 -1.00 -13.37
CA TRP A 76 3.38 -2.18 -14.10
C TRP A 76 2.74 -1.80 -15.43
N THR A 77 1.94 -0.76 -15.48
CA THR A 77 1.32 -0.30 -16.73
C THR A 77 2.40 0.06 -17.76
N GLY A 78 3.44 0.78 -17.36
CA GLY A 78 4.59 1.09 -18.22
C GLY A 78 5.41 -0.14 -18.61
N PHE A 79 5.51 -1.14 -17.74
CA PHE A 79 6.20 -2.41 -18.03
C PHE A 79 5.42 -3.29 -19.01
N LEU A 80 4.09 -3.37 -18.87
CA LEU A 80 3.23 -4.15 -19.78
C LEU A 80 3.17 -3.54 -21.18
N GLU A 81 3.17 -2.21 -21.29
CA GLU A 81 3.20 -1.50 -22.56
C GLU A 81 4.53 -1.63 -23.30
N GLY A 82 5.64 -1.87 -22.58
CA GLY A 82 7.00 -1.97 -23.13
C GLY A 82 7.53 -3.39 -23.33
N ASN A 83 6.83 -4.43 -22.90
CA ASN A 83 7.36 -5.79 -22.84
C ASN A 83 6.61 -6.78 -23.73
N ASP A 84 6.92 -6.78 -25.03
CA ASP A 84 6.39 -7.74 -26.01
C ASP A 84 7.00 -9.15 -25.89
N ARG A 85 7.95 -9.40 -25.00
CA ARG A 85 8.78 -10.63 -24.98
C ARG A 85 8.57 -11.54 -23.76
N GLY A 86 7.48 -11.43 -23.04
CA GLY A 86 6.73 -12.57 -22.46
C GLY A 86 7.22 -13.11 -21.17
N ALA A 87 8.24 -13.27 -20.58
CA ALA A 87 8.49 -13.89 -19.27
C ALA A 87 9.12 -12.91 -18.27
N SER A 88 8.40 -12.61 -17.21
CA SER A 88 8.93 -11.84 -16.07
C SER A 88 8.73 -12.64 -14.79
N CYS A 89 9.35 -12.21 -13.70
CA CYS A 89 9.07 -12.71 -12.34
C CYS A 89 7.59 -12.60 -11.93
N LEU A 90 6.74 -12.14 -12.81
CA LEU A 90 5.29 -11.92 -12.65
C LEU A 90 4.43 -13.03 -13.26
N GLY A 91 5.02 -13.98 -14.01
CA GLY A 91 4.31 -15.09 -14.64
C GLY A 91 4.00 -14.89 -16.14
N PRO A 92 3.26 -15.83 -16.74
CA PRO A 92 2.94 -15.81 -18.17
C PRO A 92 1.95 -14.71 -18.54
N HIS A 93 2.03 -14.20 -19.79
CA HIS A 93 1.26 -13.07 -20.33
C HIS A 93 -0.26 -13.12 -20.13
N SER A 94 -0.87 -14.31 -20.14
CA SER A 94 -2.32 -14.47 -19.96
C SER A 94 -2.79 -14.16 -18.53
N GLY A 95 -2.00 -14.54 -17.52
CA GLY A 95 -2.24 -14.20 -16.12
C GLY A 95 -2.07 -12.70 -15.83
N LEU A 96 -1.13 -12.04 -16.52
CA LEU A 96 -0.85 -10.61 -16.38
C LEU A 96 -2.02 -9.72 -16.79
N LYS A 97 -2.72 -10.03 -17.89
CA LYS A 97 -3.86 -9.24 -18.36
C LYS A 97 -5.07 -9.29 -17.41
N MET A 98 -5.33 -10.44 -16.81
CA MET A 98 -6.42 -10.59 -15.84
C MET A 98 -6.08 -9.89 -14.53
N GLN A 99 -4.84 -9.94 -14.09
CA GLN A 99 -4.33 -9.19 -12.94
C GLN A 99 -4.37 -7.68 -13.19
N GLU A 100 -4.07 -7.21 -14.43
CA GLU A 100 -4.14 -5.79 -14.79
C GLU A 100 -5.53 -5.19 -14.55
N GLN A 101 -6.59 -5.88 -14.96
CA GLN A 101 -7.96 -5.41 -14.74
C GLN A 101 -8.30 -5.33 -13.24
N ARG A 102 -7.88 -6.34 -12.48
CA ARG A 102 -8.06 -6.39 -11.02
C ARG A 102 -7.29 -5.27 -10.33
N PHE A 103 -6.04 -5.03 -10.73
CA PHE A 103 -5.23 -3.92 -10.21
C PHE A 103 -5.84 -2.56 -10.53
N ARG A 104 -6.32 -2.36 -11.75
CA ARG A 104 -7.00 -1.10 -12.15
C ARG A 104 -8.30 -0.90 -11.36
N ALA A 105 -9.05 -1.96 -11.07
CA ALA A 105 -10.24 -1.90 -10.22
C ALA A 105 -9.89 -1.52 -8.78
N GLY A 106 -8.90 -2.17 -8.18
CA GLY A 106 -8.44 -1.86 -6.83
C GLY A 106 -7.90 -0.45 -6.68
N LEU A 107 -7.13 0.05 -7.67
CA LEU A 107 -6.66 1.45 -7.67
C LEU A 107 -7.81 2.45 -7.76
N ARG A 108 -8.83 2.17 -8.55
CA ARG A 108 -10.03 3.02 -8.61
C ARG A 108 -10.75 3.02 -7.26
N ALA A 109 -10.94 1.85 -6.65
CA ALA A 109 -11.53 1.74 -5.33
C ALA A 109 -10.71 2.48 -4.25
N LEU A 110 -9.37 2.39 -4.33
CA LEU A 110 -8.47 3.09 -3.42
C LEU A 110 -8.56 4.62 -3.56
N ALA A 111 -8.74 5.13 -4.79
CA ALA A 111 -8.85 6.56 -5.07
C ALA A 111 -10.27 7.11 -4.88
N ASP A 112 -11.29 6.25 -4.77
CA ASP A 112 -12.68 6.65 -4.61
C ASP A 112 -12.99 7.02 -3.14
N PRO A 113 -13.30 8.30 -2.84
CA PRO A 113 -13.60 8.72 -1.47
C PRO A 113 -14.90 8.14 -0.91
N GLY A 114 -15.76 7.57 -1.76
CA GLY A 114 -16.96 6.85 -1.35
C GLY A 114 -16.71 5.43 -0.87
N GLN A 115 -15.56 4.85 -1.23
CA GLN A 115 -15.18 3.48 -0.90
C GLN A 115 -14.01 3.41 0.08
N THR A 116 -13.04 4.32 -0.01
CA THR A 116 -11.80 4.26 0.76
C THR A 116 -11.50 5.59 1.43
N ALA A 117 -11.04 5.53 2.66
CA ALA A 117 -10.41 6.66 3.37
C ALA A 117 -8.97 6.27 3.73
N ILE A 118 -8.01 7.08 3.31
CA ILE A 118 -6.60 6.92 3.68
C ILE A 118 -6.35 7.73 4.94
N VAL A 119 -5.96 7.07 6.02
CA VAL A 119 -5.74 7.72 7.31
C VAL A 119 -4.24 7.84 7.58
N LEU A 120 -3.73 9.07 7.52
CA LEU A 120 -2.36 9.40 7.94
C LEU A 120 -2.34 9.55 9.46
N VAL A 121 -1.70 8.62 10.15
CA VAL A 121 -1.55 8.69 11.60
C VAL A 121 -0.17 9.22 11.92
N THR A 122 -0.12 10.31 12.69
CA THR A 122 1.12 10.95 13.13
C THR A 122 1.06 11.30 14.62
N ARG A 123 2.11 11.92 15.14
CA ARG A 123 2.21 12.37 16.54
C ARG A 123 2.43 13.88 16.58
N ALA A 124 2.15 14.49 17.73
CA ALA A 124 2.47 15.90 18.00
C ALA A 124 3.98 16.10 18.20
N ASP A 125 4.73 15.84 17.13
CA ASP A 125 6.19 15.92 17.05
C ASP A 125 6.60 16.52 15.70
N ALA A 126 7.54 17.45 15.71
CA ALA A 126 7.92 18.20 14.51
C ALA A 126 8.48 17.31 13.38
N ALA A 127 9.20 16.24 13.71
CA ALA A 127 9.73 15.31 12.71
C ALA A 127 8.62 14.43 12.14
N ALA A 128 7.73 13.93 13.01
CA ALA A 128 6.59 13.10 12.59
C ALA A 128 5.60 13.89 11.72
N LEU A 129 5.35 15.16 12.02
CA LEU A 129 4.50 16.03 11.20
C LEU A 129 5.12 16.33 9.82
N ARG A 130 6.44 16.56 9.75
CA ARG A 130 7.11 16.71 8.45
C ARG A 130 7.04 15.45 7.61
N GLU A 131 7.21 14.28 8.23
CA GLU A 131 7.09 12.99 7.53
C GLU A 131 5.65 12.76 7.04
N ALA A 132 4.64 13.09 7.84
CA ALA A 132 3.25 13.02 7.43
C ALA A 132 2.96 13.96 6.23
N ALA A 133 3.50 15.18 6.24
CA ALA A 133 3.37 16.11 5.13
C ALA A 133 4.05 15.61 3.85
N ARG A 134 5.23 14.98 3.96
CA ARG A 134 5.90 14.33 2.83
C ARG A 134 5.05 13.21 2.26
N THR A 135 4.56 12.33 3.12
CA THR A 135 3.70 11.20 2.74
C THR A 135 2.40 11.67 2.09
N HIS A 136 1.78 12.75 2.64
CA HIS A 136 0.61 13.39 2.05
C HIS A 136 0.87 13.80 0.60
N GLY A 137 1.99 14.49 0.33
CA GLY A 137 2.38 14.90 -1.02
C GLY A 137 2.59 13.72 -1.96
N GLU A 138 3.32 12.68 -1.52
CA GLU A 138 3.57 11.48 -2.30
C GLU A 138 2.28 10.73 -2.67
N LEU A 139 1.31 10.67 -1.76
CA LEU A 139 -0.01 10.09 -2.03
C LEU A 139 -0.81 10.93 -3.04
N LEU A 140 -0.74 12.26 -2.97
CA LEU A 140 -1.35 13.15 -3.97
C LEU A 140 -0.76 12.92 -5.37
N ASP A 141 0.56 12.74 -5.47
CA ASP A 141 1.26 12.44 -6.73
C ASP A 141 0.81 11.09 -7.34
N LEU A 142 0.34 10.18 -6.50
CA LEU A 142 -0.28 8.92 -6.92
C LEU A 142 -1.78 9.05 -7.29
N GLY A 143 -2.37 10.24 -7.12
CA GLY A 143 -3.79 10.49 -7.36
C GLY A 143 -4.71 10.14 -6.19
N LEU A 144 -4.17 9.94 -4.99
CA LEU A 144 -4.89 9.54 -3.79
C LEU A 144 -5.17 10.76 -2.92
N SER A 145 -6.29 11.44 -3.16
CA SER A 145 -6.67 12.68 -2.48
C SER A 145 -7.63 12.48 -1.28
N ASN A 146 -8.17 11.28 -1.11
CA ASN A 146 -9.12 10.90 -0.07
C ASN A 146 -8.45 10.65 1.30
N GLN A 147 -7.63 11.61 1.74
CA GLN A 147 -6.80 11.50 2.92
C GLN A 147 -7.45 12.15 4.15
N ARG A 148 -7.17 11.58 5.33
CA ARG A 148 -7.53 12.09 6.65
C ARG A 148 -6.29 12.11 7.53
N LEU A 149 -6.11 13.16 8.30
CA LEU A 149 -5.03 13.26 9.29
C LEU A 149 -5.55 12.92 10.68
N VAL A 150 -4.83 12.06 11.39
CA VAL A 150 -5.05 11.77 12.82
C VAL A 150 -3.76 12.01 13.57
N ILE A 151 -3.83 12.90 14.56
CA ILE A 151 -2.73 13.16 15.48
C ILE A 151 -2.97 12.31 16.72
N ASN A 152 -2.19 11.24 16.84
CA ASN A 152 -2.27 10.29 17.92
C ASN A 152 -1.30 10.64 19.05
N ALA A 153 -1.54 10.08 20.25
CA ALA A 153 -0.67 10.22 21.43
C ALA A 153 -0.34 11.68 21.77
N VAL A 154 -1.32 12.58 21.70
CA VAL A 154 -1.17 13.96 22.16
C VAL A 154 -1.01 13.93 23.68
N PHE A 155 0.18 14.31 24.16
CA PHE A 155 0.49 14.31 25.57
C PHE A 155 -0.11 15.54 26.27
N ARG A 156 -0.70 15.33 27.44
CA ARG A 156 -1.20 16.38 28.34
C ARG A 156 -0.71 16.12 29.75
N ALA A 157 -0.12 17.12 30.39
CA ALA A 157 0.30 17.04 31.77
C ALA A 157 -0.91 16.92 32.71
N ALA A 158 -0.91 15.91 33.56
CA ALA A 158 -1.99 15.66 34.53
C ALA A 158 -1.89 16.53 35.79
N ALA A 159 -0.68 16.99 36.13
CA ALA A 159 -0.42 17.77 37.33
C ALA A 159 0.24 19.12 37.02
N ALA A 160 -0.28 20.20 37.57
CA ALA A 160 0.20 21.58 37.35
C ALA A 160 1.53 21.86 38.02
N GLY A 161 2.34 21.03 38.46
CA GLY A 161 3.65 21.25 39.07
C GLY A 161 4.75 20.35 38.51
N ASP A 162 4.41 19.48 37.58
CA ASP A 162 5.39 18.59 36.94
C ASP A 162 6.07 19.34 35.78
N ALA A 163 7.28 19.82 36.02
CA ALA A 163 8.06 20.59 35.06
C ALA A 163 8.41 19.76 33.79
N VAL A 164 8.63 18.44 33.95
CA VAL A 164 8.98 17.54 32.85
C VAL A 164 7.74 17.31 31.97
N ALA A 165 6.61 16.99 32.59
CA ALA A 165 5.34 16.83 31.86
C ALA A 165 4.91 18.13 31.18
N GLY A 166 5.08 19.28 31.85
CA GLY A 166 4.81 20.59 31.25
C GLY A 166 5.69 20.88 30.03
N ALA A 167 6.98 20.55 30.10
CA ALA A 167 7.90 20.72 28.97
C ALA A 167 7.53 19.82 27.78
N LEU A 168 7.16 18.56 28.03
CA LEU A 168 6.71 17.64 26.98
C LEU A 168 5.43 18.11 26.30
N GLN A 169 4.46 18.59 27.09
CA GLN A 169 3.24 19.19 26.56
C GLN A 169 3.55 20.40 25.68
N ALA A 170 4.38 21.32 26.16
CA ALA A 170 4.75 22.54 25.41
C ALA A 170 5.46 22.20 24.09
N LEU A 171 6.31 21.19 24.04
CA LEU A 171 6.95 20.71 22.80
C LEU A 171 5.89 20.20 21.80
N GLY A 172 4.91 19.43 22.25
CA GLY A 172 3.82 18.95 21.40
C GLY A 172 2.96 20.11 20.86
N GLU A 173 2.60 21.06 21.72
CA GLU A 173 1.84 22.27 21.35
C GLU A 173 2.60 23.12 20.33
N GLN A 174 3.91 23.32 20.52
CA GLN A 174 4.76 24.01 19.52
C GLN A 174 4.80 23.28 18.18
N ALA A 175 4.93 21.97 18.21
CA ALA A 175 4.93 21.17 16.98
C ALA A 175 3.61 21.30 16.22
N LEU A 176 2.48 21.27 16.92
CA LEU A 176 1.15 21.46 16.33
C LEU A 176 0.94 22.89 15.81
N ALA A 177 1.42 23.91 16.53
CA ALA A 177 1.35 25.29 16.08
C ALA A 177 2.18 25.57 14.82
N ALA A 178 3.29 24.81 14.64
CA ALA A 178 4.16 24.86 13.47
C ALA A 178 3.85 23.77 12.42
N MET A 179 2.67 23.17 12.48
CA MET A 179 2.28 22.11 11.56
C MET A 179 2.33 22.63 10.11
N PRO A 180 2.88 21.84 9.15
CA PRO A 180 2.89 22.22 7.73
C PRO A 180 1.48 22.54 7.22
N ALA A 181 1.34 23.64 6.48
CA ALA A 181 0.04 24.11 5.95
C ALA A 181 -0.59 23.12 4.93
N SER A 182 0.18 22.14 4.46
CA SER A 182 -0.30 21.07 3.57
C SER A 182 -1.09 19.99 4.31
N LEU A 183 -1.02 19.92 5.63
CA LEU A 183 -1.74 18.98 6.49
C LEU A 183 -3.00 19.64 7.08
#